data_abf21edbcc155fa4b9c394e751e1f4fb
#
_entry.id   abf21edbcc155fa4b9c394e751e1f4fb
#
_cell.length_a   1.000
_cell.length_b   1.000
_cell.length_c   1.000
_cell.angle_alpha   90.00
_cell.angle_beta   90.00
_cell.angle_gamma   90.00
#
_symmetry.space_group_name_H-M   'P 1'
#
loop_
_entity.id
_entity.type
_entity.pdbx_description
1 polymer ?
#
loop_
_entity_poly.entity_id
_entity_poly.type
_entity_poly.pdbx_seq_one_letter_code
_entity_poly.pdbx_strand_id
1 'polypeptide(L)'
;MALLERIKHHEGFRSKVYRCTENELTIGYGFAIKDLELDEDIAEMILMRKLDNLMNRIQKTFHWWRSAEDEVKNVVVEMCYQLG
;
A
#
# COMPACT_ATOMS: atom_id res chain seq x y z
N MET A 1 -24.22 -0.75 -1.39
CA MET A 1 -24.75 -0.31 -2.68
C MET A 1 -24.69 -1.44 -3.69
N ALA A 2 -25.85 -1.73 -4.29
CA ALA A 2 -25.93 -2.87 -5.21
C ALA A 2 -25.00 -2.73 -6.41
N LEU A 3 -24.85 -1.53 -6.98
CA LEU A 3 -24.00 -1.33 -8.15
C LEU A 3 -22.52 -1.56 -7.81
N LEU A 4 -22.05 -0.97 -6.73
CA LEU A 4 -20.67 -1.13 -6.28
C LEU A 4 -20.33 -2.60 -6.07
N GLU A 5 -21.21 -3.31 -5.34
CA GLU A 5 -20.98 -4.73 -5.04
C GLU A 5 -20.99 -5.60 -6.30
N ARG A 6 -21.86 -5.28 -7.26
CA ARG A 6 -21.90 -6.02 -8.51
C ARG A 6 -20.63 -5.83 -9.33
N ILE A 7 -20.11 -4.60 -9.39
CA ILE A 7 -18.87 -4.32 -10.12
C ILE A 7 -17.69 -5.02 -9.45
N LYS A 8 -17.61 -4.96 -8.12
CA LYS A 8 -16.56 -5.64 -7.37
C LYS A 8 -16.60 -7.16 -7.64
N HIS A 9 -17.79 -7.73 -7.70
CA HIS A 9 -17.96 -9.16 -7.97
C HIS A 9 -17.51 -9.52 -9.39
N HIS A 10 -17.89 -8.71 -10.38
CA HIS A 10 -17.51 -8.93 -11.76
C HIS A 10 -16.01 -8.81 -12.00
N GLU A 11 -15.41 -7.74 -11.44
CA GLU A 11 -14.00 -7.47 -11.68
C GLU A 11 -13.08 -8.35 -10.84
N GLY A 12 -13.51 -8.71 -9.64
CA GLY A 12 -12.68 -9.42 -8.69
C GLY A 12 -11.55 -8.53 -8.16
N PHE A 13 -11.07 -8.85 -6.97
CA PHE A 13 -10.03 -8.06 -6.33
C PHE A 13 -8.67 -8.74 -6.41
N ARG A 14 -7.66 -8.00 -6.84
CA ARG A 14 -6.26 -8.42 -6.81
C ARG A 14 -5.45 -7.36 -6.07
N SER A 15 -4.80 -7.76 -4.99
CA SER A 15 -4.00 -6.85 -4.19
C SER A 15 -2.66 -6.49 -4.82
N LYS A 16 -2.19 -7.31 -5.74
CA LYS A 16 -0.90 -7.11 -6.41
C LYS A 16 -1.09 -6.96 -7.90
N VAL A 17 -0.15 -6.27 -8.53
CA VAL A 17 -0.15 -6.09 -9.98
C VAL A 17 -0.08 -7.45 -10.68
N TYR A 18 -0.87 -7.60 -11.70
CA TYR A 18 -0.88 -8.80 -12.55
C TYR A 18 -1.12 -8.39 -14.01
N ARG A 19 -0.90 -9.34 -14.93
CA ARG A 19 -1.25 -9.09 -16.33
C ARG A 19 -2.62 -9.72 -16.60
N CYS A 20 -3.52 -8.90 -17.14
CA CYS A 20 -4.86 -9.38 -17.49
C CYS A 20 -4.82 -10.15 -18.82
N THR A 21 -5.98 -10.64 -19.25
CA THR A 21 -6.10 -11.42 -20.50
C THR A 21 -5.64 -10.64 -21.74
N GLU A 22 -5.68 -9.31 -21.68
CA GLU A 22 -5.22 -8.44 -22.76
C GLU A 22 -3.75 -8.05 -22.62
N ASN A 23 -3.02 -8.70 -21.69
CA ASN A 23 -1.61 -8.49 -21.44
C ASN A 23 -1.28 -7.10 -20.91
N GLU A 24 -2.24 -6.46 -20.25
CA GLU A 24 -2.06 -5.16 -19.61
C GLU A 24 -1.81 -5.33 -18.11
N LEU A 25 -0.90 -4.51 -17.55
CA LEU A 25 -0.68 -4.49 -16.10
C LEU A 25 -1.92 -3.92 -15.41
N THR A 26 -2.41 -4.66 -14.43
CA THR A 26 -3.70 -4.40 -13.79
C THR A 26 -3.57 -4.59 -12.28
N ILE A 27 -4.36 -3.89 -11.49
CA ILE A 27 -4.40 -4.02 -10.02
C ILE A 27 -5.80 -3.68 -9.52
N GLY A 28 -6.12 -4.13 -8.32
CA GLY A 28 -7.37 -3.79 -7.66
C GLY A 28 -8.56 -4.47 -8.31
N TYR A 29 -9.55 -3.70 -8.67
CA TYR A 29 -10.77 -4.19 -9.33
C TYR A 29 -10.68 -3.96 -10.84
N GLY A 30 -9.68 -4.57 -11.47
CA GLY A 30 -9.51 -4.46 -12.90
C GLY A 30 -8.95 -3.12 -13.38
N PHE A 31 -8.22 -2.41 -12.54
CA PHE A 31 -7.67 -1.10 -12.92
C PHE A 31 -6.43 -1.27 -13.77
N ALA A 32 -6.49 -0.86 -15.03
CA ALA A 32 -5.31 -0.82 -15.88
C ALA A 32 -4.33 0.24 -15.34
N ILE A 33 -3.10 -0.15 -15.06
CA ILE A 33 -2.11 0.76 -14.48
C ILE A 33 -1.89 1.99 -15.36
N LYS A 34 -1.87 1.82 -16.67
CA LYS A 34 -1.63 2.92 -17.61
C LYS A 34 -2.68 4.02 -17.54
N ASP A 35 -3.89 3.68 -17.09
CA ASP A 35 -5.01 4.61 -17.03
C ASP A 35 -5.29 5.09 -15.59
N LEU A 36 -4.53 4.58 -14.63
CA LEU A 36 -4.78 4.87 -13.22
C LEU A 36 -4.11 6.18 -12.80
N GLU A 37 -4.92 7.09 -12.31
CA GLU A 37 -4.44 8.33 -11.69
C GLU A 37 -4.81 8.30 -10.22
N LEU A 38 -3.92 8.80 -9.38
CA LEU A 38 -4.17 8.87 -7.94
C LEU A 38 -4.40 10.32 -7.53
N ASP A 39 -5.52 10.58 -6.90
CA ASP A 39 -5.70 11.83 -6.18
C ASP A 39 -4.81 11.81 -4.93
N GLU A 40 -4.45 12.98 -4.44
CA GLU A 40 -3.51 13.08 -3.32
C GLU A 40 -4.02 12.36 -2.08
N ASP A 41 -5.32 12.43 -1.79
CA ASP A 41 -5.90 11.74 -0.64
C ASP A 41 -5.79 10.23 -0.74
N ILE A 42 -5.96 9.67 -1.93
CA ILE A 42 -5.80 8.24 -2.16
C ILE A 42 -4.33 7.85 -2.03
N ALA A 43 -3.44 8.65 -2.60
CA ALA A 43 -2.00 8.42 -2.49
C ALA A 43 -1.54 8.46 -1.03
N GLU A 44 -2.08 9.38 -0.24
CA GLU A 44 -1.77 9.47 1.19
C GLU A 44 -2.26 8.24 1.95
N MET A 45 -3.44 7.72 1.61
CA MET A 45 -3.95 6.48 2.22
C MET A 45 -3.02 5.30 1.94
N ILE A 46 -2.52 5.20 0.71
CA ILE A 46 -1.55 4.17 0.36
C ILE A 46 -0.26 4.33 1.16
N LEU A 47 0.22 5.58 1.27
CA LEU A 47 1.42 5.88 2.04
C LEU A 47 1.25 5.49 3.51
N MET A 48 0.12 5.84 4.11
CA MET A 48 -0.17 5.49 5.50
C MET A 48 -0.15 3.97 5.71
N ARG A 49 -0.72 3.21 4.79
CA ARG A 49 -0.69 1.75 4.86
C ARG A 49 0.74 1.22 4.77
N LYS A 50 1.54 1.78 3.86
CA LYS A 50 2.94 1.40 3.72
C LYS A 50 3.73 1.68 5.00
N LEU A 51 3.50 2.83 5.63
CA LEU A 51 4.17 3.20 6.87
C LEU A 51 3.77 2.27 8.01
N ASP A 52 2.49 1.94 8.14
CA ASP A 52 2.02 1.00 9.17
C ASP A 52 2.69 -0.36 9.01
N ASN A 53 2.75 -0.87 7.79
CA ASN A 53 3.39 -2.15 7.53
C ASN A 53 4.89 -2.11 7.84
N LEU A 54 5.55 -1.01 7.49
CA LEU A 54 6.96 -0.81 7.75
C LEU A 54 7.25 -0.76 9.26
N MET A 55 6.47 0.03 10.00
CA MET A 55 6.61 0.13 11.45
C MET A 55 6.40 -1.22 12.14
N ASN A 56 5.44 -2.00 11.69
CA ASN A 56 5.22 -3.34 12.22
C ASN A 56 6.43 -4.25 12.01
N ARG A 57 7.06 -4.17 10.84
CA ARG A 57 8.28 -4.95 10.58
C ARG A 57 9.46 -4.48 11.45
N ILE A 58 9.62 -3.19 11.60
CA ILE A 58 10.69 -2.61 12.42
C ILE A 58 10.54 -3.05 13.88
N GLN A 59 9.33 -2.98 14.42
CA GLN A 59 9.05 -3.38 15.80
C GLN A 59 9.38 -4.86 16.04
N LYS A 60 9.12 -5.70 15.07
CA LYS A 60 9.42 -7.14 15.18
C LYS A 60 10.91 -7.43 15.05
N THR A 61 11.63 -6.60 14.31
CA THR A 61 13.06 -6.81 14.05
C THR A 61 13.93 -6.27 15.17
N PHE A 62 13.59 -5.11 15.72
CA PHE A 62 14.39 -4.39 16.69
C PHE A 62 13.72 -4.35 18.06
N HIS A 63 14.22 -5.13 18.99
CA HIS A 63 13.67 -5.20 20.35
C HIS A 63 13.81 -3.91 21.14
N TRP A 64 14.73 -3.02 20.75
CA TRP A 64 14.93 -1.72 21.40
C TRP A 64 13.86 -0.70 21.02
N TRP A 65 13.00 -1.01 20.06
CA TRP A 65 12.04 -0.07 19.50
C TRP A 65 11.14 0.59 20.54
N ARG A 66 10.62 -0.22 21.48
CA ARG A 66 9.68 0.30 22.49
C ARG A 66 10.30 1.33 23.41
N SER A 67 11.60 1.23 23.68
CA SER A 67 12.30 2.14 24.59
C SER A 67 12.93 3.33 23.86
N ALA A 68 12.88 3.35 22.53
CA ALA A 68 13.43 4.45 21.76
C ALA A 68 12.56 5.72 21.87
N GLU A 69 13.21 6.87 21.81
CA GLU A 69 12.50 8.13 21.75
C GLU A 69 11.77 8.30 20.42
N ASP A 70 10.71 9.09 20.40
CA ASP A 70 9.90 9.29 19.20
C ASP A 70 10.70 9.85 18.03
N GLU A 71 11.64 10.77 18.28
CA GLU A 71 12.49 11.30 17.22
C GLU A 71 13.37 10.23 16.58
N VAL A 72 13.91 9.35 17.41
CA VAL A 72 14.73 8.22 16.91
C VAL A 72 13.86 7.30 16.05
N LYS A 73 12.65 7.00 16.51
CA LYS A 73 11.71 6.17 15.74
C LYS A 73 11.41 6.79 14.38
N ASN A 74 11.14 8.08 14.35
CA ASN A 74 10.82 8.79 13.10
C ASN A 74 11.98 8.73 12.11
N VAL A 75 13.20 8.97 12.59
CA VAL A 75 14.39 8.90 11.72
C VAL A 75 14.59 7.51 11.17
N VAL A 76 14.44 6.49 12.00
CA VAL A 76 14.60 5.09 11.56
C VAL A 76 13.56 4.73 10.51
N VAL A 77 12.30 5.13 10.72
CA VAL A 77 11.22 4.86 9.75
C VAL A 77 11.51 5.56 8.42
N GLU A 78 11.93 6.83 8.46
CA GLU A 78 12.26 7.57 7.24
C GLU A 78 13.38 6.90 6.46
N MET A 79 14.44 6.50 7.16
CA MET A 79 15.58 5.83 6.53
C MET A 79 15.16 4.52 5.89
N CYS A 80 14.39 3.71 6.61
CA CYS A 80 13.91 2.42 6.09
C CYS A 80 12.98 2.62 4.90
N TYR A 81 12.14 3.63 4.93
CA TYR A 81 11.24 3.94 3.82
C TYR A 81 12.04 4.31 2.55
N GLN A 82 13.06 5.14 2.71
CA GLN A 82 13.89 5.58 1.57
C GLN A 82 14.71 4.46 0.97
N LEU A 83 15.14 3.51 1.78
CA LEU A 83 15.92 2.37 1.31
C LEU A 83 15.06 1.33 0.58
N GLY A 84 13.75 1.44 0.72
CA GLY A 84 12.87 0.51 0.05
C GLY A 84 12.58 -0.71 0.86
#